data_b8785e48ab5a3c540eab2cb474a4b378
#
_entry.id   b8785e48ab5a3c540eab2cb474a4b378
#
_cell.length_a   1.000
_cell.length_b   1.000
_cell.length_c   1.000
_cell.angle_alpha   90.00
_cell.angle_beta   90.00
_cell.angle_gamma   90.00
#
_symmetry.space_group_name_H-M   'P 1'
#
loop_
_entity.id
_entity.type
_entity.pdbx_description
1 polymer ?
#
loop_
_entity_poly.entity_id
_entity_poly.type
_entity_poly.pdbx_seq_one_letter_code
_entity_poly.pdbx_strand_id
1 'polypeptide(L)'
;MRTRKSPDKNLFFSKTWPFLNEFLIGQSGRSPATVESYRDSLTIFKNYLVRELGRSIADFQFSDCTKECIYNFREQLLRTGSQPSTINVRVAAIRSYLKYVADTDISVQSVALAVSQITPCKKIQKEKEILSEQALSAILAAPPCTKTGVRDRAILVLLYDTAARISELLGIRLCDIALDTPYPSIFITGKGN
;
A
#
# COMPACT_ATOMS: atom_id res chain seq x y z
N MET A 1 -13.59 -16.04 -38.12
CA MET A 1 -13.54 -14.69 -37.52
C MET A 1 -14.21 -14.79 -36.17
N ARG A 2 -13.41 -14.77 -35.05
CA ARG A 2 -13.98 -14.74 -33.70
C ARG A 2 -14.33 -13.27 -33.40
N THR A 3 -15.60 -12.95 -33.38
CA THR A 3 -16.11 -11.67 -32.88
C THR A 3 -15.67 -11.49 -31.41
N ARG A 4 -14.78 -10.53 -31.13
CA ARG A 4 -14.51 -10.07 -29.78
C ARG A 4 -15.83 -9.51 -29.23
N LYS A 5 -16.53 -10.26 -28.35
CA LYS A 5 -17.59 -9.71 -27.52
C LYS A 5 -16.99 -8.53 -26.76
N SER A 6 -17.66 -7.36 -26.82
CA SER A 6 -17.32 -6.23 -25.95
C SER A 6 -17.32 -6.73 -24.50
N PRO A 7 -16.34 -6.36 -23.68
CA PRO A 7 -16.32 -6.80 -22.28
C PRO A 7 -17.62 -6.37 -21.62
N ASP A 8 -18.30 -7.33 -20.99
CA ASP A 8 -19.54 -7.07 -20.25
C ASP A 8 -19.24 -6.01 -19.19
N LYS A 9 -19.95 -4.87 -19.25
CA LYS A 9 -19.70 -3.71 -18.39
C LYS A 9 -19.87 -4.01 -16.90
N ASN A 10 -20.59 -5.09 -16.57
CA ASN A 10 -20.91 -5.49 -15.20
C ASN A 10 -19.86 -6.41 -14.56
N LEU A 11 -18.84 -6.86 -15.33
CA LEU A 11 -17.77 -7.69 -14.78
C LEU A 11 -16.91 -6.90 -13.78
N PHE A 12 -16.70 -7.49 -12.60
CA PHE A 12 -16.00 -6.83 -11.51
C PHE A 12 -14.62 -6.27 -11.92
N PHE A 13 -13.82 -7.02 -12.66
CA PHE A 13 -12.47 -6.58 -13.05
C PHE A 13 -12.40 -5.75 -14.34
N SER A 14 -13.55 -5.42 -14.97
CA SER A 14 -13.59 -4.69 -16.25
C SER A 14 -13.01 -3.27 -16.18
N LYS A 15 -13.06 -2.62 -15.01
CA LYS A 15 -12.59 -1.25 -14.77
C LYS A 15 -11.26 -1.16 -14.03
N THR A 16 -10.57 -2.29 -13.82
CA THR A 16 -9.33 -2.32 -13.04
C THR A 16 -8.22 -1.48 -13.68
N TRP A 17 -8.08 -1.55 -15.00
CA TRP A 17 -7.04 -0.79 -15.71
C TRP A 17 -7.23 0.73 -15.60
N PRO A 18 -8.40 1.32 -15.93
CA PRO A 18 -8.60 2.76 -15.76
C PRO A 18 -8.53 3.20 -14.29
N PHE A 19 -8.99 2.38 -13.35
CA PHE A 19 -8.84 2.67 -11.94
C PHE A 19 -7.37 2.82 -11.53
N LEU A 20 -6.50 1.85 -11.88
CA LEU A 20 -5.10 1.84 -11.46
C LEU A 20 -4.25 2.89 -12.18
N ASN A 21 -4.47 3.09 -13.51
CA ASN A 21 -3.56 3.86 -14.34
C ASN A 21 -4.05 5.29 -14.63
N GLU A 22 -5.36 5.53 -14.66
CA GLU A 22 -5.92 6.85 -14.94
C GLU A 22 -6.37 7.55 -13.65
N PHE A 23 -7.21 6.87 -12.83
CA PHE A 23 -7.79 7.48 -11.64
C PHE A 23 -6.77 7.63 -10.51
N LEU A 24 -6.09 6.55 -10.11
CA LEU A 24 -5.16 6.61 -8.97
C LEU A 24 -3.95 7.51 -9.25
N ILE A 25 -3.38 7.42 -10.44
CA ILE A 25 -2.19 8.21 -10.83
C ILE A 25 -2.60 9.64 -11.19
N GLY A 26 -3.51 9.77 -12.16
CA GLY A 26 -3.84 11.06 -12.77
C GLY A 26 -4.74 11.93 -11.90
N GLN A 27 -5.88 11.39 -11.45
CA GLN A 27 -6.89 12.19 -10.75
C GLN A 27 -6.66 12.25 -9.24
N SER A 28 -6.18 11.16 -8.62
CA SER A 28 -5.99 11.07 -7.16
C SER A 28 -4.57 11.37 -6.70
N GLY A 29 -3.61 11.56 -7.59
CA GLY A 29 -2.21 11.88 -7.27
C GLY A 29 -1.55 10.85 -6.33
N ARG A 30 -1.95 9.57 -6.41
CA ARG A 30 -1.41 8.53 -5.53
C ARG A 30 0.01 8.17 -5.92
N SER A 31 0.86 7.92 -4.91
CA SER A 31 2.23 7.48 -5.14
C SER A 31 2.28 6.13 -5.88
N PRO A 32 3.33 5.87 -6.69
CA PRO A 32 3.52 4.59 -7.37
C PRO A 32 3.41 3.38 -6.43
N ALA A 33 3.97 3.47 -5.22
CA ALA A 33 3.88 2.42 -4.20
C ALA A 33 2.43 2.15 -3.75
N THR A 34 1.57 3.17 -3.69
CA THR A 34 0.14 2.99 -3.38
C THR A 34 -0.57 2.28 -4.52
N VAL A 35 -0.28 2.65 -5.77
CA VAL A 35 -0.86 2.02 -6.96
C VAL A 35 -0.47 0.55 -7.04
N GLU A 36 0.79 0.23 -6.80
CA GLU A 36 1.29 -1.14 -6.74
C GLU A 36 0.61 -1.96 -5.65
N SER A 37 0.52 -1.42 -4.43
CA SER A 37 -0.20 -2.05 -3.31
C SER A 37 -1.67 -2.34 -3.64
N TYR A 38 -2.34 -1.46 -4.38
CA TYR A 38 -3.73 -1.67 -4.80
C TYR A 38 -3.84 -2.70 -5.91
N ARG A 39 -2.91 -2.71 -6.88
CA ARG A 39 -2.80 -3.73 -7.91
C ARG A 39 -2.62 -5.12 -7.30
N ASP A 40 -1.70 -5.25 -6.36
CA ASP A 40 -1.45 -6.51 -5.66
C ASP A 40 -2.68 -6.97 -4.88
N SER A 41 -3.35 -6.04 -4.18
CA SER A 41 -4.56 -6.35 -3.42
C SER A 41 -5.69 -6.88 -4.30
N LEU A 42 -5.93 -6.26 -5.46
CA LEU A 42 -6.93 -6.72 -6.43
C LEU A 42 -6.52 -8.06 -7.08
N THR A 43 -5.22 -8.26 -7.32
CA THR A 43 -4.68 -9.53 -7.83
C THR A 43 -4.87 -10.66 -6.82
N ILE A 44 -4.63 -10.40 -5.54
CA ILE A 44 -4.84 -11.39 -4.47
C ILE A 44 -6.32 -11.72 -4.33
N PHE A 45 -7.21 -10.72 -4.42
CA PHE A 45 -8.66 -10.96 -4.43
C PHE A 45 -9.09 -11.81 -5.64
N LYS A 46 -8.59 -11.49 -6.83
CA LYS A 46 -8.79 -12.30 -8.03
C LYS A 46 -8.35 -13.74 -7.83
N ASN A 47 -7.16 -13.96 -7.27
CA ASN A 47 -6.64 -15.30 -7.02
C ASN A 47 -7.49 -16.08 -6.01
N TYR A 48 -8.01 -15.40 -4.98
CA TYR A 48 -8.95 -15.98 -4.03
C TYR A 48 -10.23 -16.47 -4.73
N LEU A 49 -10.84 -15.65 -5.59
CA LEU A 49 -12.06 -16.04 -6.31
C LEU A 49 -11.84 -17.28 -7.19
N VAL A 50 -10.69 -17.35 -7.86
CA VAL A 50 -10.36 -18.46 -8.77
C VAL A 50 -10.00 -19.73 -8.01
N ARG A 51 -9.11 -19.63 -7.02
CA ARG A 51 -8.50 -20.80 -6.36
C ARG A 51 -9.38 -21.37 -5.25
N GLU A 52 -10.02 -20.52 -4.47
CA GLU A 52 -10.78 -20.94 -3.28
C GLU A 52 -12.27 -21.11 -3.59
N LEU A 53 -12.84 -20.25 -4.43
CA LEU A 53 -14.25 -20.31 -4.78
C LEU A 53 -14.51 -21.02 -6.14
N GLY A 54 -13.47 -21.38 -6.88
CA GLY A 54 -13.59 -21.97 -8.22
C GLY A 54 -14.33 -21.10 -9.23
N ARG A 55 -14.47 -19.78 -8.96
CA ARG A 55 -15.22 -18.87 -9.81
C ARG A 55 -14.38 -18.38 -10.98
N SER A 56 -14.97 -18.37 -12.18
CA SER A 56 -14.37 -17.72 -13.33
C SER A 56 -14.41 -16.20 -13.18
N ILE A 57 -13.29 -15.54 -13.49
CA ILE A 57 -13.22 -14.07 -13.51
C ILE A 57 -14.12 -13.49 -14.61
N ALA A 58 -14.35 -14.27 -15.67
CA ALA A 58 -15.20 -13.88 -16.79
C ALA A 58 -16.69 -13.83 -16.41
N ASP A 59 -17.07 -14.37 -15.25
CA ASP A 59 -18.45 -14.45 -14.79
C ASP A 59 -18.69 -13.71 -13.48
N PHE A 60 -17.62 -13.26 -12.77
CA PHE A 60 -17.75 -12.56 -11.51
C PHE A 60 -18.14 -11.09 -11.73
N GLN A 61 -19.37 -10.75 -11.33
CA GLN A 61 -19.97 -9.43 -11.49
C GLN A 61 -19.78 -8.55 -10.24
N PHE A 62 -20.05 -7.24 -10.38
CA PHE A 62 -20.04 -6.33 -9.21
C PHE A 62 -21.04 -6.76 -8.15
N SER A 63 -22.23 -7.25 -8.53
CA SER A 63 -23.26 -7.77 -7.62
C SER A 63 -22.80 -8.95 -6.78
N ASP A 64 -21.82 -9.74 -7.25
CA ASP A 64 -21.29 -10.88 -6.53
C ASP A 64 -20.32 -10.48 -5.40
N CYS A 65 -19.80 -9.24 -5.43
CA CYS A 65 -18.91 -8.70 -4.41
C CYS A 65 -19.68 -8.24 -3.16
N THR A 66 -20.39 -9.17 -2.53
CA THR A 66 -21.20 -8.90 -1.32
C THR A 66 -20.33 -8.72 -0.08
N LYS A 67 -20.93 -8.22 1.03
CA LYS A 67 -20.27 -8.21 2.34
C LYS A 67 -19.74 -9.58 2.74
N GLU A 68 -20.54 -10.61 2.51
CA GLU A 68 -20.19 -11.99 2.82
C GLU A 68 -18.96 -12.46 2.02
N CYS A 69 -18.92 -12.16 0.73
CA CYS A 69 -17.74 -12.43 -0.11
C CYS A 69 -16.47 -11.81 0.48
N ILE A 70 -16.54 -10.56 0.96
CA ILE A 70 -15.39 -9.86 1.57
C ILE A 70 -15.06 -10.44 2.95
N TYR A 71 -16.04 -10.84 3.76
CA TYR A 71 -15.77 -11.50 5.04
C TYR A 71 -15.09 -12.85 4.84
N ASN A 72 -15.52 -13.66 3.89
CA ASN A 72 -14.91 -14.94 3.55
C ASN A 72 -13.48 -14.75 3.02
N PHE A 73 -13.25 -13.74 2.19
CA PHE A 73 -11.91 -13.34 1.75
C PHE A 73 -11.00 -12.95 2.94
N ARG A 74 -11.50 -12.18 3.90
CA ARG A 74 -10.76 -11.82 5.11
C ARG A 74 -10.41 -13.05 5.95
N GLU A 75 -11.34 -13.95 6.12
CA GLU A 75 -11.15 -15.20 6.87
C GLU A 75 -10.07 -16.07 6.21
N GLN A 76 -10.11 -16.20 4.88
CA GLN A 76 -9.07 -16.90 4.14
C GLN A 76 -7.68 -16.26 4.34
N LEU A 77 -7.60 -14.92 4.30
CA LEU A 77 -6.35 -14.22 4.54
C LEU A 77 -5.82 -14.42 5.96
N LEU A 78 -6.70 -14.50 6.96
CA LEU A 78 -6.32 -14.81 8.35
C LEU A 78 -5.79 -16.24 8.45
N ARG A 79 -6.48 -17.21 7.84
CA ARG A 79 -6.05 -18.64 7.83
C ARG A 79 -4.68 -18.82 7.17
N THR A 80 -4.35 -18.00 6.16
CA THR A 80 -3.04 -18.02 5.50
C THR A 80 -1.98 -17.18 6.22
N GLY A 81 -2.24 -16.71 7.44
CA GLY A 81 -1.27 -16.01 8.29
C GLY A 81 -1.09 -14.53 7.98
N SER A 82 -1.98 -13.91 7.18
CA SER A 82 -1.89 -12.47 6.90
C SER A 82 -2.18 -11.64 8.15
N GLN A 83 -1.37 -10.61 8.40
CA GLN A 83 -1.57 -9.70 9.51
C GLN A 83 -2.83 -8.82 9.33
N PRO A 84 -3.55 -8.44 10.40
CA PRO A 84 -4.74 -7.59 10.33
C PRO A 84 -4.52 -6.28 9.58
N SER A 85 -3.35 -5.66 9.70
CA SER A 85 -2.99 -4.45 8.96
C SER A 85 -2.97 -4.67 7.44
N THR A 86 -2.38 -5.79 7.00
CA THR A 86 -2.31 -6.19 5.60
C THR A 86 -3.71 -6.48 5.04
N ILE A 87 -4.54 -7.19 5.80
CA ILE A 87 -5.93 -7.47 5.43
C ILE A 87 -6.71 -6.17 5.24
N ASN A 88 -6.56 -5.22 6.16
CA ASN A 88 -7.23 -3.92 6.07
C ASN A 88 -6.82 -3.14 4.81
N VAL A 89 -5.53 -3.18 4.42
CA VAL A 89 -5.06 -2.56 3.17
C VAL A 89 -5.71 -3.22 1.95
N ARG A 90 -5.78 -4.55 1.91
CA ARG A 90 -6.42 -5.28 0.80
C ARG A 90 -7.90 -4.97 0.66
N VAL A 91 -8.63 -4.92 1.77
CA VAL A 91 -10.05 -4.54 1.77
C VAL A 91 -10.23 -3.07 1.38
N ALA A 92 -9.33 -2.18 1.83
CA ALA A 92 -9.37 -0.77 1.45
C ALA A 92 -9.17 -0.55 -0.06
N ALA A 93 -8.32 -1.36 -0.72
CA ALA A 93 -8.15 -1.33 -2.16
C ALA A 93 -9.45 -1.72 -2.89
N ILE A 94 -10.15 -2.78 -2.45
CA ILE A 94 -11.43 -3.21 -3.01
C ILE A 94 -12.49 -2.11 -2.83
N ARG A 95 -12.56 -1.50 -1.64
CA ARG A 95 -13.48 -0.38 -1.37
C ARG A 95 -13.23 0.81 -2.27
N SER A 96 -11.96 1.19 -2.42
CA SER A 96 -11.58 2.31 -3.28
C SER A 96 -11.95 2.03 -4.75
N TYR A 97 -11.75 0.79 -5.19
CA TYR A 97 -12.15 0.37 -6.52
C TYR A 97 -13.67 0.43 -6.72
N LEU A 98 -14.45 -0.15 -5.79
CA LEU A 98 -15.91 -0.11 -5.84
C LEU A 98 -16.44 1.32 -5.81
N LYS A 99 -15.88 2.20 -4.99
CA LYS A 99 -16.23 3.61 -4.96
C LYS A 99 -16.00 4.28 -6.31
N TYR A 100 -14.82 4.08 -6.90
CA TYR A 100 -14.49 4.61 -8.23
C TYR A 100 -15.51 4.18 -9.29
N VAL A 101 -15.91 2.91 -9.29
CA VAL A 101 -16.91 2.42 -10.26
C VAL A 101 -18.28 2.99 -9.96
N ALA A 102 -18.68 3.06 -8.68
CA ALA A 102 -19.97 3.61 -8.25
C ALA A 102 -20.15 5.10 -8.58
N ASP A 103 -19.05 5.85 -8.71
CA ASP A 103 -19.10 7.26 -9.12
C ASP A 103 -19.56 7.42 -10.58
N THR A 104 -19.43 6.37 -11.42
CA THR A 104 -19.82 6.39 -12.84
C THR A 104 -20.94 5.41 -13.18
N ASP A 105 -21.22 4.44 -12.31
CA ASP A 105 -22.23 3.39 -12.52
C ASP A 105 -23.13 3.23 -11.28
N ILE A 106 -24.34 3.73 -11.39
CA ILE A 106 -25.33 3.70 -10.30
C ILE A 106 -25.68 2.27 -9.85
N SER A 107 -25.57 1.27 -10.72
CA SER A 107 -25.87 -0.12 -10.40
C SER A 107 -24.91 -0.71 -9.35
N VAL A 108 -23.70 -0.13 -9.21
CA VAL A 108 -22.67 -0.57 -8.26
C VAL A 108 -22.77 0.16 -6.91
N GLN A 109 -23.56 1.24 -6.80
CA GLN A 109 -23.63 2.06 -5.58
C GLN A 109 -24.05 1.28 -4.34
N SER A 110 -25.05 0.40 -4.46
CA SER A 110 -25.52 -0.42 -3.33
C SER A 110 -24.43 -1.36 -2.81
N VAL A 111 -23.65 -1.97 -3.72
CA VAL A 111 -22.52 -2.86 -3.39
C VAL A 111 -21.39 -2.06 -2.74
N ALA A 112 -21.03 -0.92 -3.32
CA ALA A 112 -20.00 -0.03 -2.78
C ALA A 112 -20.34 0.45 -1.37
N LEU A 113 -21.59 0.87 -1.14
CA LEU A 113 -22.09 1.27 0.17
C LEU A 113 -22.04 0.10 1.16
N ALA A 114 -22.53 -1.07 0.76
CA ALA A 114 -22.49 -2.27 1.60
C ALA A 114 -21.07 -2.63 2.04
N VAL A 115 -20.13 -2.67 1.11
CA VAL A 115 -18.72 -3.02 1.40
C VAL A 115 -18.02 -1.91 2.19
N SER A 116 -18.41 -0.64 2.04
CA SER A 116 -17.84 0.48 2.82
C SER A 116 -18.11 0.36 4.31
N GLN A 117 -19.22 -0.24 4.71
CA GLN A 117 -19.64 -0.45 6.11
C GLN A 117 -18.90 -1.60 6.83
N ILE A 118 -18.08 -2.38 6.14
CA ILE A 118 -17.32 -3.48 6.76
C ILE A 118 -16.31 -2.90 7.76
N THR A 119 -16.39 -3.27 9.02
CA THR A 119 -15.46 -2.82 10.05
C THR A 119 -14.05 -3.39 9.80
N PRO A 120 -12.99 -2.58 9.91
CA PRO A 120 -11.61 -3.08 9.80
C PRO A 120 -11.28 -4.14 10.85
N CYS A 121 -10.36 -5.05 10.53
CA CYS A 121 -9.79 -5.97 11.49
C CYS A 121 -9.10 -5.19 12.61
N LYS A 122 -9.34 -5.57 13.88
CA LYS A 122 -8.68 -4.96 15.03
C LYS A 122 -7.17 -5.21 14.94
N LYS A 123 -6.38 -4.16 15.03
CA LYS A 123 -4.92 -4.25 15.09
C LYS A 123 -4.52 -4.58 16.53
N ILE A 124 -3.71 -5.60 16.70
CA ILE A 124 -3.03 -5.83 17.98
C ILE A 124 -1.83 -4.86 17.99
N GLN A 125 -1.90 -3.84 18.83
CA GLN A 125 -0.73 -3.01 19.09
C GLN A 125 0.22 -3.82 19.96
N LYS A 126 1.35 -4.21 19.37
CA LYS A 126 2.49 -4.68 20.18
C LYS A 126 3.15 -3.46 20.77
N GLU A 127 3.53 -3.54 22.05
CA GLU A 127 4.42 -2.55 22.66
C GLU A 127 5.68 -2.44 21.79
N LYS A 128 6.05 -1.20 21.49
CA LYS A 128 7.30 -0.96 20.76
C LYS A 128 8.44 -1.05 21.77
N GLU A 129 9.34 -1.97 21.57
CA GLU A 129 10.61 -1.99 22.30
C GLU A 129 11.40 -0.73 21.92
N ILE A 130 11.79 0.02 22.94
CA ILE A 130 12.64 1.19 22.79
C ILE A 130 14.09 0.72 22.97
N LEU A 131 14.96 1.11 22.03
CA LEU A 131 16.38 0.81 22.14
C LEU A 131 16.96 1.48 23.39
N SER A 132 17.72 0.70 24.20
CA SER A 132 18.50 1.29 25.28
C SER A 132 19.68 2.12 24.72
N GLU A 133 20.20 3.05 25.51
CA GLU A 133 21.38 3.86 25.13
C GLU A 133 22.59 2.98 24.78
N GLN A 134 22.78 1.89 25.52
CA GLN A 134 23.85 0.92 25.25
C GLN A 134 23.66 0.22 23.89
N ALA A 135 22.43 -0.22 23.59
CA ALA A 135 22.12 -0.84 22.31
C ALA A 135 22.31 0.15 21.14
N LEU A 136 21.87 1.40 21.32
CA LEU A 136 22.08 2.47 20.34
C LEU A 136 23.56 2.71 20.08
N SER A 137 24.37 2.88 21.14
CA SER A 137 25.81 3.08 21.04
C SER A 137 26.50 1.92 20.30
N ALA A 138 26.10 0.68 20.60
CA ALA A 138 26.61 -0.49 19.91
C ALA A 138 26.26 -0.52 18.41
N ILE A 139 25.02 -0.13 18.06
CA ILE A 139 24.58 -0.01 16.65
C ILE A 139 25.40 1.05 15.91
N LEU A 140 25.60 2.23 16.51
CA LEU A 140 26.37 3.32 15.90
C LEU A 140 27.88 2.98 15.76
N ALA A 141 28.40 2.13 16.63
CA ALA A 141 29.79 1.66 16.57
C ALA A 141 30.02 0.44 15.63
N ALA A 142 28.96 -0.28 15.26
CA ALA A 142 29.05 -1.51 14.48
C ALA A 142 29.65 -1.35 13.06
N PRO A 143 29.44 -0.24 12.31
CA PRO A 143 30.01 -0.12 10.96
C PRO A 143 31.55 -0.11 11.01
N PRO A 144 32.23 -0.92 10.16
CA PRO A 144 33.69 -1.02 10.13
C PRO A 144 34.36 0.27 9.64
N CYS A 145 35.68 0.43 9.93
CA CYS A 145 36.47 1.59 9.48
C CYS A 145 36.87 1.47 8.00
N THR A 146 35.89 1.29 7.12
CA THR A 146 36.02 1.25 5.65
C THR A 146 35.25 2.42 5.03
N LYS A 147 35.47 2.73 3.74
CA LYS A 147 34.67 3.77 3.05
C LYS A 147 33.16 3.50 3.14
N THR A 148 32.76 2.24 3.00
CA THR A 148 31.35 1.81 3.15
C THR A 148 30.87 2.00 4.59
N GLY A 149 31.66 1.61 5.58
CA GLY A 149 31.28 1.73 6.99
C GLY A 149 31.21 3.19 7.47
N VAL A 150 32.03 4.10 6.92
CA VAL A 150 31.88 5.54 7.18
C VAL A 150 30.53 6.06 6.66
N ARG A 151 30.15 5.68 5.43
CA ARG A 151 28.83 6.00 4.88
C ARG A 151 27.71 5.44 5.75
N ASP A 152 27.80 4.18 6.13
CA ASP A 152 26.75 3.49 6.88
C ASP A 152 26.60 4.12 8.28
N ARG A 153 27.71 4.48 8.92
CA ARG A 153 27.68 5.22 10.19
C ARG A 153 27.03 6.61 10.04
N ALA A 154 27.36 7.35 8.97
CA ALA A 154 26.75 8.65 8.70
C ALA A 154 25.22 8.53 8.52
N ILE A 155 24.76 7.48 7.82
CA ILE A 155 23.32 7.18 7.66
C ILE A 155 22.67 6.93 9.03
N LEU A 156 23.28 6.08 9.86
CA LEU A 156 22.74 5.74 11.19
C LEU A 156 22.65 6.97 12.11
N VAL A 157 23.72 7.81 12.14
CA VAL A 157 23.74 9.04 12.93
C VAL A 157 22.65 10.01 12.46
N LEU A 158 22.55 10.25 11.15
CA LEU A 158 21.52 11.14 10.60
C LEU A 158 20.10 10.64 10.86
N LEU A 159 19.86 9.33 10.79
CA LEU A 159 18.54 8.74 11.14
C LEU A 159 18.21 9.00 12.61
N TYR A 160 19.18 8.87 13.51
CA TYR A 160 18.99 9.08 14.93
C TYR A 160 18.74 10.57 15.25
N ASP A 161 19.61 11.45 14.75
CA ASP A 161 19.56 12.88 15.08
C ASP A 161 18.37 13.62 14.46
N THR A 162 17.97 13.21 13.24
CA THR A 162 16.89 13.91 12.51
C THR A 162 15.52 13.23 12.65
N ALA A 163 15.46 11.98 13.13
CA ALA A 163 14.27 11.13 13.09
C ALA A 163 13.63 11.03 11.69
N ALA A 164 14.38 11.31 10.62
CA ALA A 164 13.92 11.20 9.24
C ALA A 164 13.63 9.74 8.87
N ARG A 165 12.71 9.54 7.92
CA ARG A 165 12.52 8.20 7.35
C ARG A 165 13.70 7.84 6.47
N ILE A 166 14.04 6.55 6.40
CA ILE A 166 15.16 6.07 5.55
C ILE A 166 14.99 6.53 4.08
N SER A 167 13.78 6.55 3.54
CA SER A 167 13.51 7.01 2.18
C SER A 167 13.75 8.53 1.99
N GLU A 168 13.51 9.32 3.02
CA GLU A 168 13.75 10.77 3.02
C GLU A 168 15.26 11.03 3.06
N LEU A 169 15.97 10.30 3.91
CA LEU A 169 17.43 10.40 4.01
C LEU A 169 18.15 9.96 2.74
N LEU A 170 17.73 8.85 2.13
CA LEU A 170 18.29 8.35 0.87
C LEU A 170 17.95 9.25 -0.34
N GLY A 171 16.95 10.12 -0.20
CA GLY A 171 16.57 11.11 -1.21
C GLY A 171 17.38 12.41 -1.17
N ILE A 172 18.25 12.61 -0.17
CA ILE A 172 19.08 13.83 -0.02
C ILE A 172 20.07 13.92 -1.19
N ARG A 173 20.15 15.09 -1.80
CA ARG A 173 21.09 15.44 -2.86
C ARG A 173 22.21 16.34 -2.31
N LEU A 174 23.31 16.43 -3.04
CA LEU A 174 24.42 17.32 -2.64
C LEU A 174 23.99 18.79 -2.50
N CYS A 175 23.05 19.26 -3.33
CA CYS A 175 22.52 20.62 -3.23
C CYS A 175 21.64 20.85 -2.00
N ASP A 176 21.20 19.80 -1.32
CA ASP A 176 20.41 19.87 -0.09
C ASP A 176 21.30 19.98 1.17
N ILE A 177 22.63 19.96 1.00
CA ILE A 177 23.61 19.98 2.08
C ILE A 177 24.39 21.29 2.03
N ALA A 178 24.33 22.08 3.08
CA ALA A 178 25.06 23.33 3.25
C ALA A 178 26.05 23.17 4.42
N LEU A 179 27.32 22.88 4.12
CA LEU A 179 28.36 22.70 5.13
C LEU A 179 29.19 23.98 5.34
N ASP A 180 29.40 24.77 4.28
CA ASP A 180 30.26 25.97 4.26
C ASP A 180 29.49 27.22 4.70
N THR A 181 28.66 27.09 5.75
CA THR A 181 27.87 28.19 6.32
C THR A 181 28.11 28.28 7.82
N PRO A 182 27.86 29.46 8.46
CA PRO A 182 27.93 29.57 9.91
C PRO A 182 27.02 28.59 10.66
N TYR A 183 25.98 28.10 10.02
CA TYR A 183 25.01 27.11 10.53
C TYR A 183 24.87 25.98 9.53
N PRO A 184 25.74 24.95 9.62
CA PRO A 184 25.64 23.78 8.73
C PRO A 184 24.26 23.14 8.83
N SER A 185 23.66 22.83 7.66
CA SER A 185 22.29 22.32 7.60
C SER A 185 22.08 21.34 6.48
N ILE A 186 21.09 20.47 6.64
CA ILE A 186 20.64 19.52 5.64
C ILE A 186 19.13 19.73 5.44
N PHE A 187 18.72 19.93 4.20
CA PHE A 187 17.31 20.04 3.84
C PHE A 187 16.74 18.65 3.52
N ILE A 188 15.72 18.22 4.26
CA ILE A 188 15.09 16.91 4.10
C ILE A 188 13.66 17.10 3.59
N THR A 189 13.36 16.58 2.39
CA THR A 189 12.03 16.65 1.80
C THR A 189 11.18 15.50 2.33
N GLY A 190 10.12 15.82 3.07
CA GLY A 190 9.18 14.86 3.63
C GLY A 190 8.05 14.49 2.65
N LYS A 191 7.24 13.49 3.06
CA LYS A 191 6.05 13.08 2.31
C LYS A 191 4.96 14.14 2.50
N GLY A 192 4.68 14.93 1.47
CA GLY A 192 3.60 15.94 1.47
C GLY A 192 4.04 17.31 0.97
N ASN A 193 5.27 17.45 0.54
CA ASN A 193 5.75 18.58 -0.26
C ASN A 193 5.76 18.22 -1.73
#